data_e9d13d9cc39f95f41210de22240cfabc
#
_entry.id   e9d13d9cc39f95f41210de22240cfabc
#
_cell.length_a   1.000
_cell.length_b   1.000
_cell.length_c   1.000
_cell.angle_alpha   90.00
_cell.angle_beta   90.00
_cell.angle_gamma   90.00
#
_symmetry.space_group_name_H-M   'P 1'
#
loop_
_entity.id
_entity.type
_entity.pdbx_description
1 polymer ?
#
loop_
_entity_poly.entity_id
_entity_poly.type
_entity_poly.pdbx_seq_one_letter_code
_entity_poly.pdbx_strand_id
1 'polypeptide(L)'
;YINKKFTKTMKLDENMKEIGDHTTPKAFYFKQLVFALLGFMLVFSGTVTGILSERKNAINSFNKSYDNSIVVDEKYRQTMEETSSRTAKKYKGVSTKKLDRDEIAEYAIKDGLKENYAYMVADKVIEQIDEYHQTYYKFWMLLLAIAGAVIGFYAPMLYLKFELFLSKGNKKMEVSQFQTLILIFMSSDGIRLDTILEWMERFAYSFKPTISECIISLESGEKKALEKMENQEET
;
A
#
# COMPACT_ATOMS: atom_id res chain seq x y z
N TYR A 1 8.57 32.70 -4.38
CA TYR A 1 8.39 31.36 -3.75
C TYR A 1 7.10 31.31 -2.90
N ILE A 2 6.80 32.35 -2.15
CA ILE A 2 5.61 32.45 -1.27
C ILE A 2 4.30 32.41 -2.08
N ASN A 3 4.20 33.18 -3.17
CA ASN A 3 3.02 33.19 -4.04
C ASN A 3 2.71 31.81 -4.65
N LYS A 4 3.73 31.06 -5.08
CA LYS A 4 3.53 29.74 -5.68
C LYS A 4 3.02 28.71 -4.67
N LYS A 5 3.44 28.83 -3.39
CA LYS A 5 2.98 27.96 -2.30
C LYS A 5 1.52 28.28 -1.91
N PHE A 6 1.18 29.56 -1.88
CA PHE A 6 -0.17 30.05 -1.57
C PHE A 6 -1.18 29.60 -2.64
N THR A 7 -0.85 29.80 -3.92
CA THR A 7 -1.70 29.35 -5.05
C THR A 7 -1.91 27.84 -5.05
N LYS A 8 -0.89 27.05 -4.68
CA LYS A 8 -1.01 25.58 -4.60
C LYS A 8 -1.90 25.13 -3.46
N THR A 9 -1.91 25.85 -2.34
CA THR A 9 -2.76 25.57 -1.18
C THR A 9 -4.21 25.96 -1.46
N MET A 10 -4.45 27.08 -2.18
CA MET A 10 -5.81 27.47 -2.61
C MET A 10 -6.41 26.44 -3.57
N LYS A 11 -5.68 26.01 -4.60
CA LYS A 11 -6.17 24.95 -5.51
C LYS A 11 -6.45 23.64 -4.80
N LEU A 12 -5.68 23.29 -3.75
CA LEU A 12 -5.95 22.10 -2.96
C LEU A 12 -7.25 22.24 -2.17
N ASP A 13 -7.48 23.40 -1.57
CA ASP A 13 -8.71 23.72 -0.81
C ASP A 13 -9.95 23.69 -1.72
N GLU A 14 -9.86 24.30 -2.91
CA GLU A 14 -10.90 24.26 -3.92
C GLU A 14 -11.23 22.82 -4.37
N ASN A 15 -10.21 22.03 -4.66
CA ASN A 15 -10.37 20.63 -5.06
C ASN A 15 -11.01 19.78 -3.96
N MET A 16 -10.68 20.03 -2.69
CA MET A 16 -11.28 19.31 -1.56
C MET A 16 -12.75 19.70 -1.36
N LYS A 17 -13.06 20.98 -1.50
CA LYS A 17 -14.45 21.46 -1.44
C LYS A 17 -15.31 20.88 -2.59
N GLU A 18 -14.75 20.75 -3.78
CA GLU A 18 -15.44 20.18 -4.96
C GLU A 18 -15.91 18.73 -4.72
N ILE A 19 -15.19 17.95 -3.92
CA ILE A 19 -15.57 16.57 -3.56
C ILE A 19 -16.31 16.47 -2.22
N GLY A 20 -16.59 17.62 -1.55
CA GLY A 20 -17.26 17.63 -0.26
C GLY A 20 -16.35 17.23 0.92
N ASP A 21 -15.02 17.20 0.74
CA ASP A 21 -14.07 16.97 1.83
C ASP A 21 -13.80 18.28 2.58
N HIS A 22 -14.36 18.39 3.79
CA HIS A 22 -14.22 19.56 4.67
C HIS A 22 -12.89 19.57 5.45
N THR A 23 -11.93 18.71 5.11
CA THR A 23 -10.62 18.72 5.77
C THR A 23 -9.83 19.97 5.40
N THR A 24 -9.12 20.54 6.38
CA THR A 24 -8.24 21.68 6.11
C THR A 24 -6.99 21.23 5.34
N PRO A 25 -6.40 22.11 4.49
CA PRO A 25 -5.14 21.79 3.80
C PRO A 25 -4.00 21.33 4.73
N LYS A 26 -3.97 21.85 5.97
CA LYS A 26 -3.01 21.41 6.99
C LYS A 26 -3.22 19.96 7.40
N ALA A 27 -4.47 19.56 7.62
CA ALA A 27 -4.83 18.19 7.96
C ALA A 27 -4.54 17.23 6.80
N PHE A 28 -4.73 17.68 5.55
CA PHE A 28 -4.37 16.90 4.37
C PHE A 28 -2.86 16.64 4.28
N TYR A 29 -2.01 17.65 4.51
CA TYR A 29 -0.55 17.45 4.56
C TYR A 29 -0.14 16.52 5.70
N PHE A 30 -0.83 16.59 6.84
CA PHE A 30 -0.60 15.67 7.95
C PHE A 30 -0.97 14.23 7.55
N LYS A 31 -2.11 14.03 6.88
CA LYS A 31 -2.47 12.71 6.31
C LYS A 31 -1.36 12.19 5.39
N GLN A 32 -0.82 13.02 4.48
CA GLN A 32 0.29 12.62 3.60
C GLN A 32 1.53 12.15 4.37
N LEU A 33 1.88 12.84 5.45
CA LEU A 33 3.03 12.48 6.28
C LEU A 33 2.80 11.15 7.00
N VAL A 34 1.58 10.92 7.53
CA VAL A 34 1.20 9.65 8.16
C VAL A 34 1.27 8.51 7.16
N PHE A 35 0.74 8.68 5.95
CA PHE A 35 0.80 7.66 4.91
C PHE A 35 2.24 7.39 4.44
N ALA A 36 3.10 8.40 4.38
CA ALA A 36 4.53 8.23 4.09
C ALA A 36 5.22 7.37 5.16
N LEU A 37 4.94 7.64 6.44
CA LEU A 37 5.49 6.88 7.55
C LEU A 37 4.99 5.43 7.54
N LEU A 38 3.70 5.23 7.28
CA LEU A 38 3.12 3.89 7.14
C LEU A 38 3.75 3.13 5.96
N GLY A 39 3.91 3.76 4.80
CA GLY A 39 4.56 3.16 3.62
C GLY A 39 6.02 2.77 3.91
N PHE A 40 6.77 3.65 4.60
CA PHE A 40 8.13 3.33 5.06
C PHE A 40 8.14 2.12 5.98
N MET A 41 7.32 2.14 7.05
CA MET A 41 7.28 1.07 8.06
C MET A 41 6.88 -0.27 7.46
N LEU A 42 5.94 -0.29 6.52
CA LEU A 42 5.46 -1.51 5.87
C LEU A 42 6.57 -2.17 5.04
N VAL A 43 7.29 -1.39 4.21
CA VAL A 43 8.39 -1.91 3.40
C VAL A 43 9.58 -2.28 4.28
N PHE A 44 9.92 -1.45 5.26
CA PHE A 44 11.03 -1.71 6.19
C PHE A 44 10.79 -2.99 7.01
N SER A 45 9.60 -3.16 7.60
CA SER A 45 9.26 -4.37 8.36
C SER A 45 9.27 -5.62 7.46
N GLY A 46 8.78 -5.51 6.21
CA GLY A 46 8.83 -6.60 5.24
C GLY A 46 10.26 -7.03 4.91
N THR A 47 11.16 -6.07 4.68
CA THR A 47 12.58 -6.36 4.40
C THR A 47 13.29 -6.99 5.61
N VAL A 48 13.06 -6.49 6.82
CA VAL A 48 13.63 -7.06 8.06
C VAL A 48 13.11 -8.48 8.28
N THR A 49 11.81 -8.70 8.11
CA THR A 49 11.20 -10.03 8.28
C THR A 49 11.73 -11.02 7.23
N GLY A 50 11.92 -10.56 5.98
CA GLY A 50 12.56 -11.35 4.93
C GLY A 50 13.96 -11.81 5.32
N ILE A 51 14.82 -10.90 5.78
CA ILE A 51 16.18 -11.23 6.23
C ILE A 51 16.17 -12.23 7.40
N LEU A 52 15.29 -12.01 8.39
CA LEU A 52 15.18 -12.94 9.51
C LEU A 52 14.73 -14.34 9.08
N SER A 53 13.80 -14.40 8.11
CA SER A 53 13.35 -15.67 7.54
C SER A 53 14.46 -16.37 6.76
N GLU A 54 15.21 -15.64 5.90
CA GLU A 54 16.36 -16.18 5.18
C GLU A 54 17.43 -16.72 6.12
N ARG A 55 17.80 -15.97 7.17
CA ARG A 55 18.74 -16.40 8.19
C ARG A 55 18.28 -17.66 8.93
N LYS A 56 16.99 -17.74 9.25
CA LYS A 56 16.41 -18.94 9.87
C LYS A 56 16.46 -20.12 8.90
N ASN A 57 16.16 -19.89 7.63
CA ASN A 57 16.20 -20.92 6.59
C ASN A 57 17.64 -21.40 6.34
N ALA A 58 18.64 -20.50 6.32
CA ALA A 58 20.04 -20.87 6.17
C ALA A 58 20.50 -21.86 7.26
N ILE A 59 20.15 -21.59 8.53
CA ILE A 59 20.48 -22.49 9.64
C ILE A 59 19.75 -23.84 9.57
N ASN A 60 18.57 -23.88 8.97
CA ASN A 60 17.74 -25.09 8.86
C ASN A 60 17.84 -25.76 7.46
N SER A 61 18.69 -25.30 6.57
CA SER A 61 18.76 -25.72 5.17
C SER A 61 19.56 -27.01 4.92
N PHE A 62 19.55 -27.95 5.87
CA PHE A 62 20.29 -29.21 5.72
C PHE A 62 19.95 -29.99 4.45
N ASN A 63 18.69 -29.94 4.01
CA ASN A 63 18.19 -30.75 2.89
C ASN A 63 18.49 -30.20 1.48
N LYS A 64 19.01 -28.99 1.31
CA LYS A 64 19.12 -28.35 -0.02
C LYS A 64 20.31 -28.82 -0.86
N SER A 65 21.33 -29.49 -0.29
CA SER A 65 22.57 -29.82 -0.99
C SER A 65 23.02 -31.27 -0.78
N TYR A 66 22.16 -32.13 -0.28
CA TYR A 66 22.51 -33.55 -0.22
C TYR A 66 22.29 -34.18 -1.58
N ASP A 67 23.37 -34.51 -2.26
CA ASP A 67 23.36 -35.39 -3.44
C ASP A 67 22.73 -36.72 -3.01
N ASN A 68 21.65 -37.13 -3.66
CA ASN A 68 20.93 -38.40 -3.44
C ASN A 68 21.81 -39.66 -3.68
N SER A 69 23.10 -39.47 -3.97
CA SER A 69 24.05 -40.56 -4.21
C SER A 69 24.48 -41.32 -2.95
N ILE A 70 24.27 -40.75 -1.77
CA ILE A 70 24.60 -41.41 -0.48
C ILE A 70 23.32 -41.97 0.13
N VAL A 71 23.15 -43.30 0.02
CA VAL A 71 22.06 -44.02 0.69
C VAL A 71 22.28 -43.96 2.20
N VAL A 72 21.74 -42.92 2.85
CA VAL A 72 21.71 -42.78 4.31
C VAL A 72 20.35 -43.26 4.78
N ASP A 73 20.34 -44.13 5.77
CA ASP A 73 19.09 -44.54 6.46
C ASP A 73 18.34 -43.27 6.94
N GLU A 74 17.02 -43.20 6.71
CA GLU A 74 16.15 -42.06 7.02
C GLU A 74 16.29 -41.61 8.50
N LYS A 75 16.46 -42.56 9.41
CA LYS A 75 16.70 -42.27 10.83
C LYS A 75 18.02 -41.53 11.09
N TYR A 76 19.06 -41.89 10.35
CA TYR A 76 20.36 -41.20 10.44
C TYR A 76 20.27 -39.79 9.81
N ARG A 77 19.54 -39.64 8.73
CA ARG A 77 19.33 -38.35 8.08
C ARG A 77 18.70 -37.35 9.02
N GLN A 78 17.64 -37.74 9.74
CA GLN A 78 16.99 -36.89 10.74
C GLN A 78 17.95 -36.49 11.87
N THR A 79 18.75 -37.45 12.38
CA THR A 79 19.75 -37.15 13.41
C THR A 79 20.79 -36.16 12.91
N MET A 80 21.28 -36.32 11.68
CA MET A 80 22.25 -35.40 11.08
C MET A 80 21.67 -33.99 10.91
N GLU A 81 20.40 -33.88 10.47
CA GLU A 81 19.69 -32.59 10.32
C GLU A 81 19.53 -31.88 11.66
N GLU A 82 19.09 -32.60 12.70
CA GLU A 82 18.96 -32.04 14.05
C GLU A 82 20.29 -31.61 14.63
N THR A 83 21.32 -32.43 14.49
CA THR A 83 22.68 -32.12 14.98
C THR A 83 23.29 -30.95 14.23
N SER A 84 23.11 -30.89 12.87
CA SER A 84 23.56 -29.76 12.06
C SER A 84 22.90 -28.47 12.53
N SER A 85 21.58 -28.45 12.67
CA SER A 85 20.81 -27.27 13.10
C SER A 85 21.23 -26.81 14.53
N ARG A 86 21.43 -27.73 15.46
CA ARG A 86 21.91 -27.41 16.81
C ARG A 86 23.32 -26.82 16.78
N THR A 87 24.22 -27.44 16.03
CA THR A 87 25.62 -27.02 15.90
C THR A 87 25.69 -25.66 15.20
N ALA A 88 24.95 -25.42 14.11
CA ALA A 88 24.89 -24.14 13.46
C ALA A 88 24.35 -23.02 14.35
N LYS A 89 23.35 -23.31 15.22
CA LYS A 89 22.85 -22.36 16.22
C LYS A 89 23.90 -22.00 17.26
N LYS A 90 24.75 -22.96 17.66
CA LYS A 90 25.85 -22.73 18.62
C LYS A 90 26.90 -21.81 18.03
N TYR A 91 27.31 -22.06 16.78
CA TYR A 91 28.43 -21.36 16.13
C TYR A 91 27.98 -20.12 15.30
N LYS A 92 26.70 -19.78 15.24
CA LYS A 92 26.18 -18.65 14.46
C LYS A 92 26.81 -17.28 14.74
N GLY A 93 27.38 -17.10 15.91
CA GLY A 93 28.10 -15.88 16.34
C GLY A 93 29.59 -15.86 15.99
N VAL A 94 30.13 -16.97 15.48
CA VAL A 94 31.56 -17.11 15.15
C VAL A 94 31.72 -16.77 13.64
N SER A 95 32.75 -15.95 13.33
CA SER A 95 33.06 -15.65 11.93
C SER A 95 33.46 -16.92 11.18
N THR A 96 32.99 -17.11 9.97
CA THR A 96 33.26 -18.28 9.09
C THR A 96 34.77 -18.58 8.99
N LYS A 97 35.62 -17.54 8.97
CA LYS A 97 37.08 -17.69 8.90
C LYS A 97 37.73 -18.28 10.15
N LYS A 98 37.03 -18.31 11.28
CA LYS A 98 37.50 -18.83 12.57
C LYS A 98 36.86 -20.17 12.92
N LEU A 99 36.01 -20.71 12.03
CA LEU A 99 35.42 -22.02 12.23
C LEU A 99 36.43 -23.09 11.88
N ASP A 100 36.70 -23.95 12.87
CA ASP A 100 37.52 -25.13 12.66
C ASP A 100 36.65 -26.35 12.39
N ARG A 101 36.90 -26.99 11.24
CA ARG A 101 36.16 -28.17 10.81
C ARG A 101 36.27 -29.33 11.81
N ASP A 102 37.47 -29.52 12.34
CA ASP A 102 37.73 -30.61 13.26
C ASP A 102 37.05 -30.40 14.62
N GLU A 103 37.01 -29.16 15.11
CA GLU A 103 36.27 -28.79 16.34
C GLU A 103 34.74 -29.02 16.14
N ILE A 104 34.20 -28.67 15.00
CA ILE A 104 32.77 -28.86 14.69
C ILE A 104 32.46 -30.36 14.57
N ALA A 105 33.34 -31.15 13.93
CA ALA A 105 33.17 -32.58 13.77
C ALA A 105 33.25 -33.29 15.14
N GLU A 106 34.20 -32.88 16.00
CA GLU A 106 34.34 -33.43 17.38
C GLU A 106 33.08 -33.16 18.21
N TYR A 107 32.48 -31.94 18.05
CA TYR A 107 31.22 -31.61 18.69
C TYR A 107 30.08 -32.50 18.20
N ALA A 108 29.98 -32.74 16.88
CA ALA A 108 28.98 -33.62 16.29
C ALA A 108 29.12 -35.10 16.72
N ILE A 109 30.37 -35.57 16.91
CA ILE A 109 30.64 -36.91 17.48
C ILE A 109 30.19 -37.00 18.95
N LYS A 110 30.42 -35.96 19.75
CA LYS A 110 29.92 -35.87 21.13
C LYS A 110 28.41 -35.86 21.21
N ASP A 111 27.73 -35.33 20.17
CA ASP A 111 26.25 -35.32 20.06
C ASP A 111 25.70 -36.66 19.53
N GLY A 112 26.55 -37.69 19.33
CA GLY A 112 26.17 -39.08 19.02
C GLY A 112 26.29 -39.49 17.56
N LEU A 113 26.90 -38.66 16.69
CA LEU A 113 27.14 -39.03 15.29
C LEU A 113 28.40 -39.89 15.12
N LYS A 114 28.37 -40.80 14.16
CA LYS A 114 29.58 -41.55 13.75
C LYS A 114 30.54 -40.59 13.03
N GLU A 115 31.84 -40.85 13.17
CA GLU A 115 32.92 -40.03 12.65
C GLU A 115 32.75 -39.64 11.18
N ASN A 116 32.43 -40.60 10.28
CA ASN A 116 32.21 -40.34 8.87
C ASN A 116 31.10 -39.32 8.59
N TYR A 117 30.01 -39.30 9.41
CA TYR A 117 28.91 -38.40 9.26
C TYR A 117 29.16 -37.05 9.95
N ALA A 118 30.01 -37.06 10.99
CA ALA A 118 30.35 -35.85 11.75
C ALA A 118 31.09 -34.83 10.86
N TYR A 119 32.03 -35.28 10.03
CA TYR A 119 32.72 -34.42 9.07
C TYR A 119 31.81 -33.86 7.98
N MET A 120 30.84 -34.66 7.51
CA MET A 120 29.84 -34.20 6.58
C MET A 120 28.93 -33.11 7.20
N VAL A 121 28.56 -33.30 8.46
CA VAL A 121 27.80 -32.30 9.21
C VAL A 121 28.63 -31.05 9.44
N ALA A 122 29.92 -31.16 9.74
CA ALA A 122 30.83 -30.04 9.92
C ALA A 122 30.91 -29.17 8.67
N ASP A 123 31.11 -29.79 7.48
CA ASP A 123 31.12 -29.07 6.20
C ASP A 123 29.81 -28.34 5.96
N LYS A 124 28.68 -28.98 6.26
CA LYS A 124 27.35 -28.39 6.09
C LYS A 124 27.10 -27.25 7.07
N VAL A 125 27.55 -27.38 8.31
CA VAL A 125 27.44 -26.30 9.33
C VAL A 125 28.25 -25.08 8.89
N ILE A 126 29.44 -25.26 8.33
CA ILE A 126 30.24 -24.14 7.81
C ILE A 126 29.52 -23.43 6.68
N GLU A 127 28.92 -24.18 5.74
CA GLU A 127 28.11 -23.62 4.65
C GLU A 127 26.89 -22.86 5.18
N GLN A 128 26.15 -23.44 6.12
CA GLN A 128 24.98 -22.79 6.75
C GLN A 128 25.34 -21.49 7.47
N ILE A 129 26.49 -21.45 8.14
CA ILE A 129 26.98 -20.25 8.84
C ILE A 129 27.43 -19.21 7.82
N ASP A 130 28.05 -19.62 6.73
CA ASP A 130 28.46 -18.71 5.65
C ASP A 130 27.23 -18.06 4.99
N GLU A 131 26.21 -18.83 4.62
CA GLU A 131 24.95 -18.33 4.14
C GLU A 131 24.28 -17.36 5.16
N TYR A 132 24.29 -17.72 6.44
CA TYR A 132 23.76 -16.88 7.51
C TYR A 132 24.49 -15.53 7.60
N HIS A 133 25.81 -15.53 7.45
CA HIS A 133 26.60 -14.29 7.49
C HIS A 133 26.51 -13.49 6.20
N GLN A 134 26.29 -14.13 5.04
CA GLN A 134 26.05 -13.44 3.78
C GLN A 134 24.69 -12.75 3.72
N THR A 135 23.72 -13.19 4.54
CA THR A 135 22.40 -12.58 4.65
C THR A 135 22.44 -11.41 5.62
N TYR A 136 22.77 -10.23 5.11
CA TYR A 136 22.81 -8.98 5.89
C TYR A 136 21.92 -7.90 5.24
N TYR A 137 21.64 -6.85 6.02
CA TYR A 137 20.87 -5.72 5.55
C TYR A 137 21.66 -4.93 4.49
N LYS A 138 21.22 -4.98 3.25
CA LYS A 138 21.88 -4.31 2.13
C LYS A 138 21.36 -2.88 2.00
N PHE A 139 22.24 -1.93 1.65
CA PHE A 139 21.87 -0.52 1.52
C PHE A 139 20.69 -0.26 0.57
N TRP A 140 20.56 -1.04 -0.51
CA TRP A 140 19.45 -0.90 -1.45
C TRP A 140 18.08 -1.21 -0.82
N MET A 141 18.02 -2.01 0.26
CA MET A 141 16.79 -2.28 1.01
C MET A 141 16.28 -1.02 1.73
N LEU A 142 17.20 -0.16 2.20
CA LEU A 142 16.86 1.16 2.73
C LEU A 142 16.29 2.04 1.63
N LEU A 143 16.85 2.00 0.42
CA LEU A 143 16.31 2.74 -0.72
C LEU A 143 14.89 2.29 -1.07
N LEU A 144 14.60 1.00 -1.00
CA LEU A 144 13.23 0.49 -1.17
C LEU A 144 12.26 1.02 -0.10
N ALA A 145 12.71 1.08 1.16
CA ALA A 145 11.88 1.65 2.24
C ALA A 145 11.60 3.14 2.01
N ILE A 146 12.61 3.91 1.54
CA ILE A 146 12.42 5.31 1.16
C ILE A 146 11.47 5.44 -0.03
N ALA A 147 11.58 4.57 -1.04
CA ALA A 147 10.64 4.55 -2.16
C ALA A 147 9.20 4.27 -1.68
N GLY A 148 9.02 3.34 -0.73
CA GLY A 148 7.74 3.09 -0.07
C GLY A 148 7.18 4.33 0.63
N ALA A 149 8.02 5.10 1.31
CA ALA A 149 7.64 6.37 1.91
C ALA A 149 7.17 7.40 0.87
N VAL A 150 7.87 7.51 -0.26
CA VAL A 150 7.51 8.42 -1.35
C VAL A 150 6.16 8.04 -1.95
N ILE A 151 5.95 6.76 -2.24
CA ILE A 151 4.66 6.26 -2.75
C ILE A 151 3.53 6.55 -1.74
N GLY A 152 3.75 6.26 -0.46
CA GLY A 152 2.81 6.57 0.61
C GLY A 152 2.48 8.06 0.70
N PHE A 153 3.48 8.93 0.55
CA PHE A 153 3.28 10.38 0.56
C PHE A 153 2.36 10.87 -0.56
N TYR A 154 2.48 10.31 -1.75
CA TYR A 154 1.64 10.70 -2.89
C TYR A 154 0.27 9.99 -2.92
N ALA A 155 0.07 8.92 -2.16
CA ALA A 155 -1.17 8.15 -2.17
C ALA A 155 -2.43 9.00 -1.88
N PRO A 156 -2.50 9.87 -0.85
CA PRO A 156 -3.67 10.70 -0.61
C PRO A 156 -3.94 11.70 -1.73
N MET A 157 -2.90 12.21 -2.39
CA MET A 157 -3.05 13.13 -3.52
C MET A 157 -3.56 12.43 -4.78
N LEU A 158 -3.13 11.20 -5.02
CA LEU A 158 -3.64 10.37 -6.12
C LEU A 158 -5.11 10.02 -5.88
N TYR A 159 -5.46 9.66 -4.64
CA TYR A 159 -6.84 9.41 -4.24
C TYR A 159 -7.72 10.63 -4.47
N LEU A 160 -7.30 11.82 -4.01
CA LEU A 160 -8.02 13.06 -4.24
C LEU A 160 -8.25 13.34 -5.74
N LYS A 161 -7.22 13.17 -6.57
CA LYS A 161 -7.35 13.36 -8.03
C LYS A 161 -8.31 12.36 -8.67
N PHE A 162 -8.27 11.11 -8.20
CA PHE A 162 -9.16 10.07 -8.68
C PHE A 162 -10.63 10.38 -8.32
N GLU A 163 -10.86 10.85 -7.10
CA GLU A 163 -12.18 11.23 -6.61
C GLU A 163 -12.74 12.45 -7.37
N LEU A 164 -11.88 13.45 -7.63
CA LEU A 164 -12.23 14.58 -8.52
C LEU A 164 -12.59 14.14 -9.95
N PHE A 165 -11.84 13.17 -10.48
CA PHE A 165 -12.13 12.63 -11.81
C PHE A 165 -13.49 11.93 -11.83
N LEU A 166 -13.81 11.13 -10.83
CA LEU A 166 -15.11 10.48 -10.68
C LEU A 166 -16.24 11.50 -10.49
N SER A 167 -16.04 12.50 -9.62
CA SER A 167 -17.02 13.58 -9.40
C SER A 167 -17.36 14.33 -10.69
N LYS A 168 -16.36 14.70 -11.49
CA LYS A 168 -16.57 15.33 -12.80
C LYS A 168 -17.34 14.42 -13.78
N GLY A 169 -17.04 13.14 -13.78
CA GLY A 169 -17.77 12.15 -14.57
C GLY A 169 -19.23 12.04 -14.16
N ASN A 170 -19.49 11.97 -12.86
CA ASN A 170 -20.84 11.90 -12.30
C ASN A 170 -21.65 13.17 -12.62
N LYS A 171 -21.07 14.36 -12.43
CA LYS A 171 -21.70 15.64 -12.79
C LYS A 171 -22.10 15.68 -14.28
N LYS A 172 -21.19 15.25 -15.17
CA LYS A 172 -21.46 15.21 -16.61
C LYS A 172 -22.59 14.24 -16.98
N MET A 173 -22.62 13.08 -16.33
CA MET A 173 -23.70 12.10 -16.54
C MET A 173 -25.04 12.62 -16.03
N GLU A 174 -25.06 13.29 -14.89
CA GLU A 174 -26.24 13.91 -14.29
C GLU A 174 -26.81 15.02 -15.19
N VAL A 175 -25.94 15.87 -15.75
CA VAL A 175 -26.38 16.89 -16.75
C VAL A 175 -27.02 16.23 -17.98
N SER A 176 -26.46 15.13 -18.49
CA SER A 176 -27.06 14.40 -19.62
C SER A 176 -28.42 13.81 -19.27
N GLN A 177 -28.61 13.32 -18.04
CA GLN A 177 -29.92 12.87 -17.54
C GLN A 177 -30.94 14.03 -17.48
N PHE A 178 -30.51 15.19 -16.98
CA PHE A 178 -31.39 16.39 -16.98
C PHE A 178 -31.80 16.85 -18.36
N GLN A 179 -30.87 16.87 -19.32
CA GLN A 179 -31.17 17.17 -20.68
C GLN A 179 -32.24 16.22 -21.26
N THR A 180 -32.13 14.94 -20.96
CA THR A 180 -33.12 13.93 -21.40
C THR A 180 -34.49 14.16 -20.74
N LEU A 181 -34.51 14.44 -19.42
CA LEU A 181 -35.73 14.76 -18.70
C LEU A 181 -36.44 16.00 -19.27
N ILE A 182 -35.68 17.07 -19.49
CA ILE A 182 -36.20 18.31 -20.06
C ILE A 182 -36.82 18.06 -21.44
N LEU A 183 -36.13 17.31 -22.32
CA LEU A 183 -36.63 16.95 -23.63
C LEU A 183 -37.95 16.16 -23.59
N ILE A 184 -38.05 15.19 -22.67
CA ILE A 184 -39.26 14.41 -22.45
C ILE A 184 -40.40 15.32 -22.00
N PHE A 185 -40.17 16.20 -21.03
CA PHE A 185 -41.20 17.08 -20.50
C PHE A 185 -41.59 18.18 -21.47
N MET A 186 -40.65 18.70 -22.26
CA MET A 186 -40.97 19.68 -23.34
C MET A 186 -41.79 19.08 -24.46
N SER A 187 -41.73 17.76 -24.68
CA SER A 187 -42.59 17.09 -25.67
C SER A 187 -44.00 16.83 -25.17
N SER A 188 -44.29 17.09 -23.91
CA SER A 188 -45.59 16.92 -23.27
C SER A 188 -46.23 18.28 -23.00
N ASP A 189 -47.31 18.59 -23.69
CA ASP A 189 -48.02 19.87 -23.57
C ASP A 189 -48.52 20.08 -22.10
N GLY A 190 -48.22 21.25 -21.52
CA GLY A 190 -48.83 21.74 -20.29
C GLY A 190 -48.05 21.39 -18.98
N ILE A 191 -46.85 20.87 -19.08
CA ILE A 191 -46.02 20.64 -17.89
C ILE A 191 -45.40 21.95 -17.42
N ARG A 192 -45.55 22.25 -16.13
CA ARG A 192 -45.03 23.46 -15.50
C ARG A 192 -43.55 23.31 -15.12
N LEU A 193 -42.83 24.43 -15.04
CA LEU A 193 -41.41 24.49 -14.72
C LEU A 193 -41.14 23.91 -13.31
N ASP A 194 -42.01 24.20 -12.34
CA ASP A 194 -41.89 23.64 -10.97
C ASP A 194 -41.88 22.11 -10.98
N THR A 195 -42.75 21.48 -11.75
CA THR A 195 -42.80 20.01 -11.89
C THR A 195 -41.53 19.47 -12.52
N ILE A 196 -40.95 20.14 -13.49
CA ILE A 196 -39.69 19.72 -14.14
C ILE A 196 -38.55 19.78 -13.09
N LEU A 197 -38.44 20.87 -12.33
CA LEU A 197 -37.41 21.04 -11.30
C LEU A 197 -37.56 20.05 -10.14
N GLU A 198 -38.80 19.73 -9.71
CA GLU A 198 -39.05 18.70 -8.71
C GLU A 198 -38.57 17.31 -9.18
N TRP A 199 -38.81 16.97 -10.44
CA TRP A 199 -38.29 15.71 -11.00
C TRP A 199 -36.77 15.74 -11.11
N MET A 200 -36.15 16.85 -11.52
CA MET A 200 -34.71 17.00 -11.55
C MET A 200 -34.13 16.86 -10.16
N GLU A 201 -34.71 17.47 -9.14
CA GLU A 201 -34.26 17.34 -7.74
C GLU A 201 -34.29 15.90 -7.25
N ARG A 202 -35.32 15.14 -7.62
CA ARG A 202 -35.46 13.72 -7.24
C ARG A 202 -34.34 12.83 -7.79
N PHE A 203 -33.84 13.15 -8.99
CA PHE A 203 -32.75 12.41 -9.63
C PHE A 203 -31.39 13.06 -9.45
N ALA A 204 -31.34 14.29 -8.92
CA ALA A 204 -30.11 15.01 -8.66
C ALA A 204 -29.34 14.42 -7.47
N TYR A 205 -28.05 14.30 -7.65
CA TYR A 205 -27.10 14.00 -6.58
C TYR A 205 -26.13 15.16 -6.36
N SER A 206 -25.35 15.51 -7.37
CA SER A 206 -24.36 16.60 -7.31
C SER A 206 -25.01 17.98 -7.37
N PHE A 207 -26.06 18.16 -8.17
CA PHE A 207 -26.77 19.42 -8.37
C PHE A 207 -27.99 19.58 -7.45
N LYS A 208 -28.24 18.62 -6.56
CA LYS A 208 -29.42 18.67 -5.68
C LYS A 208 -29.53 19.97 -4.87
N PRO A 209 -28.47 20.48 -4.22
CA PRO A 209 -28.55 21.74 -3.46
C PRO A 209 -28.95 22.94 -4.34
N THR A 210 -28.34 23.02 -5.55
CA THR A 210 -28.61 24.10 -6.52
C THR A 210 -30.03 24.07 -7.02
N ILE A 211 -30.55 22.88 -7.35
CA ILE A 211 -31.94 22.70 -7.82
C ILE A 211 -32.93 22.98 -6.69
N SER A 212 -32.69 22.51 -5.47
CA SER A 212 -33.55 22.81 -4.30
C SER A 212 -33.62 24.32 -4.03
N GLU A 213 -32.49 25.03 -4.13
CA GLU A 213 -32.48 26.49 -3.97
C GLU A 213 -33.20 27.20 -5.09
N CYS A 214 -33.14 26.68 -6.34
CA CYS A 214 -33.89 27.18 -7.47
C CYS A 214 -35.39 27.01 -7.23
N ILE A 215 -35.84 25.85 -6.72
CA ILE A 215 -37.26 25.57 -6.43
C ILE A 215 -37.79 26.57 -5.39
N ILE A 216 -37.03 26.78 -4.30
CA ILE A 216 -37.39 27.74 -3.24
C ILE A 216 -37.50 29.17 -3.81
N SER A 217 -36.61 29.53 -4.75
CA SER A 217 -36.61 30.88 -5.36
C SER A 217 -37.67 31.08 -6.44
N LEU A 218 -38.38 30.04 -6.92
CA LEU A 218 -39.50 30.16 -7.84
C LEU A 218 -40.63 31.06 -7.32
N GLU A 219 -40.82 31.11 -6.00
CA GLU A 219 -41.80 32.04 -5.37
C GLU A 219 -41.52 33.51 -5.70
N SER A 220 -40.26 33.88 -5.96
CA SER A 220 -39.85 35.23 -6.38
C SER A 220 -39.91 35.51 -7.85
N GLY A 221 -40.33 34.51 -8.66
CA GLY A 221 -40.51 34.56 -10.11
C GLY A 221 -39.52 33.67 -10.87
N GLU A 222 -40.05 32.96 -11.87
CA GLU A 222 -39.31 31.95 -12.65
C GLU A 222 -37.99 32.48 -13.26
N LYS A 223 -38.04 33.69 -13.85
CA LYS A 223 -36.88 34.31 -14.49
C LYS A 223 -35.73 34.57 -13.47
N LYS A 224 -36.08 35.09 -12.30
CA LYS A 224 -35.10 35.36 -11.23
C LYS A 224 -34.53 34.08 -10.66
N ALA A 225 -35.31 33.02 -10.52
CA ALA A 225 -34.86 31.73 -10.02
C ALA A 225 -33.86 31.11 -11.00
N LEU A 226 -34.07 31.15 -12.30
CA LEU A 226 -33.16 30.65 -13.31
C LEU A 226 -31.87 31.48 -13.40
N GLU A 227 -31.95 32.81 -13.36
CA GLU A 227 -30.77 33.69 -13.33
C GLU A 227 -29.90 33.43 -12.09
N LYS A 228 -30.52 33.13 -10.95
CA LYS A 228 -29.78 32.78 -9.74
C LYS A 228 -29.06 31.43 -9.87
N MET A 229 -29.69 30.46 -10.50
CA MET A 229 -29.10 29.15 -10.75
C MET A 229 -27.92 29.26 -11.71
N GLU A 230 -28.01 30.07 -12.78
CA GLU A 230 -26.94 30.32 -13.75
C GLU A 230 -25.73 30.95 -13.06
N ASN A 231 -25.91 31.95 -12.21
CA ASN A 231 -24.83 32.63 -11.49
C ASN A 231 -24.14 31.76 -10.41
N GLN A 232 -24.77 30.67 -9.94
CA GLN A 232 -24.16 29.72 -9.00
C GLN A 232 -23.21 28.73 -9.67
N GLU A 233 -23.40 28.45 -10.97
CA GLU A 233 -22.50 27.56 -11.72
C GLU A 233 -21.18 28.24 -12.15
N GLU A 234 -21.15 29.58 -12.18
CA GLU A 234 -19.94 30.35 -12.53
C GLU A 234 -18.99 30.57 -11.33
N THR A 235 -19.35 30.18 -10.11
CA THR A 235 -18.55 30.36 -8.90
C THR A 235 -18.01 29.04 -8.39
#